data_1e94574dce57ff3efc6336cdc079a064
#
_entry.id   1e94574dce57ff3efc6336cdc079a064
#
_cell.length_a   1.000
_cell.length_b   1.000
_cell.length_c   1.000
_cell.angle_alpha   90.00
_cell.angle_beta   90.00
_cell.angle_gamma   90.00
#
_symmetry.space_group_name_H-M   'P 1'
#
loop_
_entity.id
_entity.type
_entity.pdbx_description
1 polymer ?
#
loop_
_entity_poly.entity_id
_entity_poly.type
_entity_poly.pdbx_seq_one_letter_code
_entity_poly.pdbx_strand_id
1 'polypeptide(L)'
;MSWATIRADEYCESVRDGTHDTPKQTETGYKLVTGKHIKNGQIDPSEAYCISEKDYKKINERSLVEQWDVLMSMIGTVGEVAVVKDHPNYAIKNVALFKCAGSELKGKWLAYYLQSSDAQGHMSGNQKGSSQQFLSLKQLRSLPVPVADEAYMQKVVDVLSVYDDLIENNQKQIKLLEEAAQRLYKEWFVDLRFPGHETTPIVDGVPEGWKKYKFSEITSIMSGGTPKTEVKEYYEGDIPFYTPKDSDGSFFTFDTITHISEDGLAHCNSQYFPEGTVIITARGTVGKTTILAVPMAMNQSCYALKCDELNSPYYLFFSLNKEVDALKTMANGGVFNTIIVKTFDSINLTVPTQEVLSVFDAVVSSIMEQIKTKMRQKTHLAEARDRLLPKLMSGEIEV
;
A
#
# COMPACT_ATOMS: atom_id res chain seq x y z
N MET A 1 11.90 -11.97 -31.81
CA MET A 1 11.70 -11.00 -32.93
C MET A 1 11.94 -9.60 -32.40
N SER A 2 12.57 -8.69 -33.13
CA SER A 2 12.64 -7.28 -32.70
C SER A 2 11.50 -6.53 -33.39
N TRP A 3 10.59 -5.97 -32.62
CA TRP A 3 9.51 -5.14 -33.15
C TRP A 3 10.05 -3.83 -33.72
N ALA A 4 9.39 -3.29 -34.72
CA ALA A 4 9.61 -1.91 -35.13
C ALA A 4 9.20 -0.97 -33.98
N THR A 5 9.96 0.09 -33.76
CA THR A 5 9.63 1.09 -32.74
C THR A 5 9.26 2.40 -33.39
N ILE A 6 8.26 3.07 -32.84
CA ILE A 6 7.89 4.44 -33.20
C ILE A 6 7.96 5.31 -31.94
N ARG A 7 8.06 6.61 -32.13
CA ARG A 7 8.09 7.54 -31.00
C ARG A 7 6.75 7.56 -30.27
N ALA A 8 6.76 7.77 -28.96
CA ALA A 8 5.52 7.84 -28.19
C ALA A 8 4.59 8.96 -28.65
N ASP A 9 5.11 10.08 -29.17
CA ASP A 9 4.27 11.15 -29.74
C ASP A 9 3.73 10.85 -31.16
N GLU A 10 4.20 9.78 -31.79
CA GLU A 10 3.64 9.24 -33.03
C GLU A 10 2.66 8.09 -32.74
N TYR A 11 2.91 7.30 -31.66
CA TYR A 11 2.03 6.24 -31.21
C TYR A 11 0.73 6.79 -30.61
N CYS A 12 0.84 7.82 -29.77
CA CYS A 12 -0.28 8.51 -29.12
C CYS A 12 -0.83 9.63 -29.97
N GLU A 13 -2.09 9.98 -29.79
CA GLU A 13 -2.67 11.20 -30.34
C GLU A 13 -1.90 12.44 -29.87
N SER A 14 -1.51 12.45 -28.60
CA SER A 14 -0.60 13.45 -28.03
C SER A 14 0.01 12.97 -26.71
N VAL A 15 1.19 13.51 -26.37
CA VAL A 15 1.83 13.34 -25.06
C VAL A 15 1.93 14.72 -24.41
N ARG A 16 1.26 14.87 -23.27
CA ARG A 16 1.10 16.11 -22.51
C ARG A 16 1.47 15.90 -21.06
N ASP A 17 1.40 16.94 -20.27
CA ASP A 17 1.48 16.90 -18.81
C ASP A 17 0.34 17.69 -18.18
N GLY A 18 0.07 17.42 -16.92
CA GLY A 18 -0.85 18.19 -16.09
C GLY A 18 -0.33 19.61 -15.80
N THR A 19 -1.14 20.38 -15.09
CA THR A 19 -0.73 21.73 -14.65
C THR A 19 0.51 21.67 -13.75
N HIS A 20 1.35 22.70 -13.83
CA HIS A 20 2.43 22.95 -12.85
C HIS A 20 1.99 23.91 -11.74
N ASP A 21 0.92 24.67 -11.98
CA ASP A 21 0.34 25.57 -10.98
C ASP A 21 -0.22 24.78 -9.79
N THR A 22 -0.34 25.44 -8.64
CA THR A 22 -0.98 24.89 -7.46
C THR A 22 -2.31 25.60 -7.22
N PRO A 23 -3.42 25.11 -7.79
CA PRO A 23 -4.74 25.68 -7.55
C PRO A 23 -5.06 25.69 -6.05
N LYS A 24 -5.87 26.66 -5.63
CA LYS A 24 -6.29 26.76 -4.24
C LYS A 24 -7.17 25.56 -3.89
N GLN A 25 -6.87 24.94 -2.75
CA GLN A 25 -7.71 23.86 -2.20
C GLN A 25 -9.08 24.39 -1.82
N THR A 26 -10.11 23.62 -2.11
CA THR A 26 -11.51 23.85 -1.76
C THR A 26 -12.04 22.68 -0.92
N GLU A 27 -13.11 22.91 -0.15
CA GLU A 27 -13.75 21.85 0.65
C GLU A 27 -14.43 20.82 -0.24
N THR A 28 -15.03 21.27 -1.34
CA THR A 28 -15.74 20.43 -2.31
C THR A 28 -15.33 20.83 -3.73
N GLY A 29 -15.51 19.94 -4.69
CA GLY A 29 -15.21 20.19 -6.10
C GLY A 29 -14.57 18.99 -6.78
N TYR A 30 -13.70 19.26 -7.73
CA TYR A 30 -13.03 18.24 -8.53
C TYR A 30 -11.68 17.85 -7.92
N LYS A 31 -11.33 16.59 -7.96
CA LYS A 31 -10.04 16.11 -7.43
C LYS A 31 -8.86 16.55 -8.29
N LEU A 32 -7.70 16.85 -7.66
CA LEU A 32 -6.44 17.12 -8.36
C LEU A 32 -5.46 15.96 -8.12
N VAL A 33 -5.35 15.09 -9.11
CA VAL A 33 -4.49 13.91 -9.09
C VAL A 33 -3.04 14.31 -9.36
N THR A 34 -2.11 13.78 -8.56
CA THR A 34 -0.66 13.97 -8.70
C THR A 34 0.03 12.60 -8.72
N GLY A 35 1.33 12.54 -8.97
CA GLY A 35 2.08 11.26 -9.02
C GLY A 35 1.88 10.35 -7.79
N LYS A 36 1.67 10.92 -6.59
CA LYS A 36 1.42 10.12 -5.38
C LYS A 36 0.12 9.31 -5.38
N HIS A 37 -0.82 9.67 -6.26
CA HIS A 37 -2.10 8.98 -6.41
C HIS A 37 -2.08 7.91 -7.52
N ILE A 38 -0.92 7.70 -8.14
CA ILE A 38 -0.68 6.66 -9.16
C ILE A 38 0.26 5.65 -8.52
N LYS A 39 -0.24 4.43 -8.28
CA LYS A 39 0.54 3.37 -7.64
C LYS A 39 0.03 2.00 -8.10
N ASN A 40 0.96 1.08 -8.33
CA ASN A 40 0.64 -0.32 -8.63
C ASN A 40 -0.37 -0.48 -9.78
N GLY A 41 -0.26 0.33 -10.83
CA GLY A 41 -1.15 0.27 -11.99
C GLY A 41 -2.53 0.91 -11.78
N GLN A 42 -2.77 1.57 -10.65
CA GLN A 42 -4.07 2.17 -10.29
C GLN A 42 -3.96 3.67 -10.04
N ILE A 43 -5.08 4.35 -10.24
CA ILE A 43 -5.26 5.77 -9.92
C ILE A 43 -6.26 5.86 -8.76
N ASP A 44 -5.81 6.32 -7.60
CA ASP A 44 -6.67 6.55 -6.44
C ASP A 44 -6.77 8.04 -6.12
N PRO A 45 -7.86 8.72 -6.51
CA PRO A 45 -8.09 10.11 -6.21
C PRO A 45 -8.68 10.39 -4.82
N SER A 46 -8.92 9.37 -3.97
CA SER A 46 -9.61 9.52 -2.69
C SER A 46 -8.94 10.56 -1.79
N GLU A 47 -7.61 10.48 -1.66
CA GLU A 47 -6.77 11.37 -0.86
C GLU A 47 -6.36 12.67 -1.60
N ALA A 48 -6.80 12.85 -2.86
CA ALA A 48 -6.52 14.06 -3.60
C ALA A 48 -7.38 15.21 -3.06
N TYR A 49 -6.76 16.39 -2.90
CA TYR A 49 -7.53 17.57 -2.52
C TYR A 49 -8.44 18.06 -3.65
N CYS A 50 -9.50 18.77 -3.27
CA CYS A 50 -10.45 19.34 -4.22
C CYS A 50 -9.99 20.72 -4.72
N ILE A 51 -10.35 21.01 -5.97
CA ILE A 51 -10.16 22.31 -6.63
C ILE A 51 -11.49 22.83 -7.15
N SER A 52 -11.55 24.14 -7.45
CA SER A 52 -12.73 24.77 -8.00
C SER A 52 -13.08 24.25 -9.40
N GLU A 53 -14.36 24.32 -9.79
CA GLU A 53 -14.80 24.01 -11.16
C GLU A 53 -14.10 24.90 -12.20
N LYS A 54 -13.81 26.15 -11.86
CA LYS A 54 -13.07 27.08 -12.72
C LYS A 54 -11.66 26.59 -13.01
N ASP A 55 -10.93 26.15 -11.97
CA ASP A 55 -9.58 25.62 -12.12
C ASP A 55 -9.58 24.28 -12.86
N TYR A 56 -10.56 23.43 -12.56
CA TYR A 56 -10.76 22.17 -13.26
C TYR A 56 -10.95 22.37 -14.76
N LYS A 57 -11.85 23.26 -15.18
CA LYS A 57 -12.08 23.58 -16.60
C LYS A 57 -10.82 24.13 -17.24
N LYS A 58 -10.15 25.10 -16.60
CA LYS A 58 -8.90 25.71 -17.10
C LYS A 58 -7.79 24.68 -17.31
N ILE A 59 -7.59 23.76 -16.38
CA ILE A 59 -6.56 22.71 -16.50
C ILE A 59 -6.91 21.76 -17.65
N ASN A 60 -8.17 21.38 -17.76
CA ASN A 60 -8.63 20.42 -18.75
C ASN A 60 -8.73 20.98 -20.17
N GLU A 61 -8.64 22.30 -20.40
CA GLU A 61 -8.41 22.86 -21.72
C GLU A 61 -7.15 22.29 -22.39
N ARG A 62 -6.13 21.97 -21.60
CA ARG A 62 -4.86 21.42 -22.10
C ARG A 62 -4.67 19.93 -21.83
N SER A 63 -5.13 19.46 -20.69
CA SER A 63 -4.79 18.13 -20.16
C SER A 63 -6.02 17.35 -19.69
N LEU A 64 -7.10 17.42 -20.50
CA LEU A 64 -8.28 16.58 -20.28
C LEU A 64 -7.89 15.09 -20.33
N VAL A 65 -8.18 14.41 -19.23
CA VAL A 65 -7.98 12.97 -19.10
C VAL A 65 -9.26 12.27 -19.58
N GLU A 66 -9.11 11.25 -20.39
CA GLU A 66 -10.22 10.45 -20.91
C GLU A 66 -10.00 8.96 -20.67
N GLN A 67 -11.04 8.18 -20.83
CA GLN A 67 -10.95 6.72 -20.70
C GLN A 67 -9.92 6.15 -21.69
N TRP A 68 -9.15 5.17 -21.21
CA TRP A 68 -8.04 4.51 -21.89
C TRP A 68 -6.79 5.35 -22.12
N ASP A 69 -6.76 6.58 -21.65
CA ASP A 69 -5.50 7.32 -21.54
C ASP A 69 -4.56 6.66 -20.54
N VAL A 70 -3.26 6.92 -20.68
CA VAL A 70 -2.26 6.43 -19.74
C VAL A 70 -1.68 7.60 -18.95
N LEU A 71 -1.69 7.48 -17.64
CA LEU A 71 -1.05 8.43 -16.72
C LEU A 71 0.26 7.85 -16.20
N MET A 72 1.28 8.71 -16.07
CA MET A 72 2.55 8.31 -15.48
C MET A 72 3.10 9.40 -14.57
N SER A 73 3.64 9.01 -13.41
CA SER A 73 4.29 9.92 -12.49
C SER A 73 5.62 10.44 -13.03
N MET A 74 5.80 11.78 -13.00
CA MET A 74 6.98 12.46 -13.55
C MET A 74 7.95 12.97 -12.48
N ILE A 75 7.49 13.09 -11.23
CA ILE A 75 8.23 13.72 -10.11
C ILE A 75 8.02 12.87 -8.85
N GLY A 76 9.06 12.73 -8.04
CA GLY A 76 9.05 11.92 -6.83
C GLY A 76 9.28 10.44 -7.15
N THR A 77 8.30 9.59 -6.96
CA THR A 77 8.32 8.20 -7.44
C THR A 77 8.07 8.23 -8.94
N VAL A 78 9.13 8.37 -9.73
CA VAL A 78 9.04 8.50 -11.19
C VAL A 78 8.78 7.12 -11.82
N GLY A 79 7.91 7.07 -12.83
CA GLY A 79 7.67 5.85 -13.64
C GLY A 79 6.52 4.98 -13.17
N GLU A 80 5.75 5.38 -12.15
CA GLU A 80 4.46 4.73 -11.85
C GLU A 80 3.47 4.99 -12.97
N VAL A 81 2.89 3.93 -13.52
CA VAL A 81 2.02 3.96 -14.70
C VAL A 81 0.65 3.39 -14.37
N ALA A 82 -0.41 4.02 -14.85
CA ALA A 82 -1.77 3.49 -14.77
C ALA A 82 -2.60 3.83 -15.99
N VAL A 83 -3.46 2.90 -16.41
CA VAL A 83 -4.49 3.12 -17.45
C VAL A 83 -5.73 3.70 -16.81
N VAL A 84 -6.32 4.70 -17.44
CA VAL A 84 -7.61 5.29 -17.03
C VAL A 84 -8.74 4.36 -17.48
N LYS A 85 -9.30 3.56 -16.56
CA LYS A 85 -10.33 2.55 -16.89
C LYS A 85 -11.74 3.14 -16.96
N ASP A 86 -12.03 4.16 -16.14
CA ASP A 86 -13.34 4.78 -16.00
C ASP A 86 -13.38 6.19 -16.63
N HIS A 87 -14.53 6.80 -16.68
CA HIS A 87 -14.66 8.21 -17.06
C HIS A 87 -14.19 9.11 -15.93
N PRO A 88 -13.01 9.75 -16.04
CA PRO A 88 -12.43 10.52 -14.96
C PRO A 88 -13.16 11.86 -14.79
N ASN A 89 -13.32 12.27 -13.53
CA ASN A 89 -13.82 13.60 -13.14
C ASN A 89 -12.79 14.39 -12.32
N TYR A 90 -11.53 14.22 -12.63
CA TYR A 90 -10.40 14.87 -11.95
C TYR A 90 -9.49 15.60 -12.95
N ALA A 91 -8.71 16.55 -12.46
CA ALA A 91 -7.61 17.15 -13.17
C ALA A 91 -6.27 16.57 -12.70
N ILE A 92 -5.21 16.78 -13.47
CA ILE A 92 -3.87 16.25 -13.17
C ILE A 92 -2.85 17.37 -13.00
N LYS A 93 -1.88 17.14 -12.09
CA LYS A 93 -0.76 18.04 -11.82
C LYS A 93 0.55 17.27 -11.77
N ASN A 94 1.55 17.73 -12.57
CA ASN A 94 2.88 17.11 -12.65
C ASN A 94 2.83 15.58 -12.95
N VAL A 95 1.89 15.19 -13.78
CA VAL A 95 1.65 13.83 -14.25
C VAL A 95 1.69 13.85 -15.77
N ALA A 96 2.39 12.91 -16.37
CA ALA A 96 2.37 12.71 -17.83
C ALA A 96 1.03 12.11 -18.24
N LEU A 97 0.52 12.57 -19.37
CA LEU A 97 -0.71 12.14 -20.02
C LEU A 97 -0.41 11.71 -21.43
N PHE A 98 -0.60 10.43 -21.71
CA PHE A 98 -0.52 9.85 -23.05
C PHE A 98 -1.94 9.61 -23.54
N LYS A 99 -2.34 10.35 -24.56
CA LYS A 99 -3.67 10.28 -25.15
C LYS A 99 -3.74 9.10 -26.13
N CYS A 100 -4.57 8.12 -25.83
CA CYS A 100 -4.69 6.89 -26.61
C CYS A 100 -5.94 6.87 -27.53
N ALA A 101 -6.56 8.01 -27.79
CA ALA A 101 -7.72 8.18 -28.68
C ALA A 101 -8.91 7.23 -28.34
N GLY A 102 -9.14 6.96 -27.04
CA GLY A 102 -10.21 6.08 -26.57
C GLY A 102 -9.99 4.59 -26.88
N SER A 103 -8.80 4.20 -27.33
CA SER A 103 -8.49 2.80 -27.64
C SER A 103 -7.94 2.06 -26.42
N GLU A 104 -8.71 1.09 -25.92
CA GLU A 104 -8.29 0.20 -24.83
C GLU A 104 -6.99 -0.54 -25.15
N LEU A 105 -6.90 -1.11 -26.37
CA LEU A 105 -5.72 -1.83 -26.83
C LEU A 105 -4.47 -0.94 -26.79
N LYS A 106 -4.57 0.26 -27.37
CA LYS A 106 -3.44 1.20 -27.38
C LYS A 106 -3.01 1.64 -25.97
N GLY A 107 -3.98 1.94 -25.12
CA GLY A 107 -3.72 2.36 -23.74
C GLY A 107 -3.05 1.25 -22.94
N LYS A 108 -3.58 0.04 -22.94
CA LYS A 108 -3.01 -1.10 -22.23
C LYS A 108 -1.64 -1.51 -22.76
N TRP A 109 -1.46 -1.61 -24.06
CA TRP A 109 -0.16 -1.90 -24.68
C TRP A 109 0.91 -0.91 -24.29
N LEU A 110 0.59 0.40 -24.38
CA LEU A 110 1.50 1.45 -23.95
C LEU A 110 1.84 1.34 -22.47
N ALA A 111 0.85 1.10 -21.62
CA ALA A 111 1.07 0.95 -20.19
C ALA A 111 2.00 -0.23 -19.86
N TYR A 112 1.83 -1.36 -20.53
CA TYR A 112 2.73 -2.51 -20.38
C TYR A 112 4.15 -2.20 -20.87
N TYR A 113 4.27 -1.53 -22.01
CA TYR A 113 5.58 -1.07 -22.47
C TYR A 113 6.25 -0.14 -21.43
N LEU A 114 5.55 0.87 -20.95
CA LEU A 114 6.10 1.84 -19.98
C LEU A 114 6.52 1.18 -18.65
N GLN A 115 5.91 0.06 -18.28
CA GLN A 115 6.28 -0.73 -17.10
C GLN A 115 7.44 -1.70 -17.38
N SER A 116 7.79 -1.96 -18.62
CA SER A 116 8.87 -2.89 -18.98
C SER A 116 10.25 -2.36 -18.59
N SER A 117 11.20 -3.29 -18.38
CA SER A 117 12.60 -2.95 -18.10
C SER A 117 13.23 -2.09 -19.20
N ASP A 118 12.85 -2.29 -20.46
CA ASP A 118 13.35 -1.54 -21.59
C ASP A 118 12.95 -0.06 -21.53
N ALA A 119 11.65 0.22 -21.29
CA ALA A 119 11.18 1.59 -21.13
C ALA A 119 11.77 2.25 -19.88
N GLN A 120 11.85 1.52 -18.76
CA GLN A 120 12.47 2.00 -17.53
C GLN A 120 13.96 2.30 -17.74
N GLY A 121 14.69 1.48 -18.51
CA GLY A 121 16.06 1.72 -18.91
C GLY A 121 16.24 2.98 -19.74
N HIS A 122 15.36 3.22 -20.72
CA HIS A 122 15.35 4.45 -21.52
C HIS A 122 15.05 5.70 -20.67
N MET A 123 14.18 5.58 -19.68
CA MET A 123 13.86 6.66 -18.76
C MET A 123 15.01 6.95 -17.78
N SER A 124 15.65 5.93 -17.23
CA SER A 124 16.74 6.06 -16.24
C SER A 124 18.07 6.50 -16.86
N GLY A 125 18.40 6.06 -18.06
CA GLY A 125 19.67 6.36 -18.76
C GLY A 125 19.86 7.84 -19.12
N ASN A 126 18.79 8.63 -19.07
CA ASN A 126 18.79 10.06 -19.36
C ASN A 126 18.85 10.95 -18.10
N GLN A 127 19.03 10.37 -16.92
CA GLN A 127 19.07 11.12 -15.65
C GLN A 127 20.47 11.63 -15.35
N LYS A 128 20.75 12.90 -15.65
CA LYS A 128 21.98 13.57 -15.22
C LYS A 128 21.77 14.25 -13.86
N GLY A 129 22.39 13.66 -12.83
CA GLY A 129 22.94 14.31 -11.64
C GLY A 129 22.12 15.40 -10.93
N SER A 130 20.90 15.12 -10.46
CA SER A 130 20.26 15.94 -9.44
C SER A 130 19.57 15.04 -8.41
N SER A 131 19.45 15.49 -7.17
CA SER A 131 18.86 14.78 -6.04
C SER A 131 17.33 14.55 -6.17
N GLN A 132 16.69 15.01 -7.23
CA GLN A 132 15.31 14.73 -7.60
C GLN A 132 15.26 14.18 -9.03
N GLN A 133 14.77 12.95 -9.16
CA GLN A 133 14.49 12.34 -10.45
C GLN A 133 13.30 13.08 -11.10
N PHE A 134 13.51 13.55 -12.32
CA PHE A 134 12.49 14.25 -13.11
C PHE A 134 12.55 13.79 -14.58
N LEU A 135 11.40 13.49 -15.16
CA LEU A 135 11.24 13.19 -16.59
C LEU A 135 10.63 14.37 -17.33
N SER A 136 11.31 14.84 -18.35
CA SER A 136 10.80 15.90 -19.21
C SER A 136 9.84 15.37 -20.27
N LEU A 137 8.87 16.20 -20.71
CA LEU A 137 7.99 15.86 -21.82
C LEU A 137 8.76 15.51 -23.11
N LYS A 138 9.90 16.14 -23.35
CA LYS A 138 10.74 15.83 -24.53
C LYS A 138 11.24 14.37 -24.50
N GLN A 139 11.67 13.91 -23.32
CA GLN A 139 12.10 12.52 -23.15
C GLN A 139 10.93 11.56 -23.33
N LEU A 140 9.77 11.86 -22.74
CA LEU A 140 8.58 11.02 -22.85
C LEU A 140 8.06 10.90 -24.29
N ARG A 141 8.05 12.00 -25.02
CA ARG A 141 7.67 12.02 -26.43
C ARG A 141 8.59 11.19 -27.33
N SER A 142 9.85 11.10 -26.97
CA SER A 142 10.86 10.35 -27.76
C SER A 142 11.01 8.89 -27.34
N LEU A 143 10.25 8.39 -26.36
CA LEU A 143 10.31 6.96 -25.98
C LEU A 143 10.01 6.05 -27.18
N PRO A 144 10.84 5.02 -27.44
CA PRO A 144 10.66 4.12 -28.56
C PRO A 144 9.63 3.03 -28.26
N VAL A 145 8.36 3.31 -28.52
CA VAL A 145 7.25 2.36 -28.29
C VAL A 145 7.32 1.24 -29.32
N PRO A 146 7.42 -0.03 -28.92
CA PRO A 146 7.38 -1.16 -29.84
C PRO A 146 5.98 -1.33 -30.43
N VAL A 147 5.90 -1.61 -31.71
CA VAL A 147 4.63 -1.84 -32.43
C VAL A 147 4.69 -3.20 -33.08
N ALA A 148 3.84 -4.11 -32.65
CA ALA A 148 3.55 -5.38 -33.28
C ALA A 148 2.30 -5.27 -34.17
N ASP A 149 1.94 -6.34 -34.87
CA ASP A 149 0.61 -6.40 -35.50
C ASP A 149 -0.50 -6.38 -34.42
N GLU A 150 -1.66 -5.85 -34.82
CA GLU A 150 -2.77 -5.63 -33.88
C GLU A 150 -3.28 -6.92 -33.23
N ALA A 151 -3.25 -8.04 -33.96
CA ALA A 151 -3.69 -9.33 -33.44
C ALA A 151 -2.75 -9.85 -32.36
N TYR A 152 -1.43 -9.67 -32.53
CA TYR A 152 -0.45 -10.02 -31.51
C TYR A 152 -0.56 -9.10 -30.28
N MET A 153 -0.68 -7.78 -30.50
CA MET A 153 -0.87 -6.81 -29.40
C MET A 153 -2.12 -7.16 -28.59
N GLN A 154 -3.23 -7.52 -29.24
CA GLN A 154 -4.45 -7.91 -28.56
C GLN A 154 -4.25 -9.14 -27.67
N LYS A 155 -3.61 -10.20 -28.20
CA LYS A 155 -3.35 -11.41 -27.41
C LYS A 155 -2.46 -11.16 -26.20
N VAL A 156 -1.40 -10.35 -26.34
CA VAL A 156 -0.53 -9.97 -25.21
C VAL A 156 -1.31 -9.18 -24.17
N VAL A 157 -2.12 -8.20 -24.61
CA VAL A 157 -2.97 -7.41 -23.71
C VAL A 157 -3.99 -8.31 -23.00
N ASP A 158 -4.62 -9.24 -23.70
CA ASP A 158 -5.58 -10.18 -23.12
C ASP A 158 -4.91 -11.02 -22.02
N VAL A 159 -3.74 -11.60 -22.29
CA VAL A 159 -3.00 -12.40 -21.30
C VAL A 159 -2.63 -11.58 -20.06
N LEU A 160 -2.02 -10.41 -20.24
CA LEU A 160 -1.53 -9.59 -19.11
C LEU A 160 -2.70 -8.97 -18.33
N SER A 161 -3.79 -8.60 -19.00
CA SER A 161 -4.98 -8.06 -18.35
C SER A 161 -5.64 -9.04 -17.39
N VAL A 162 -5.59 -10.36 -17.66
CA VAL A 162 -6.11 -11.36 -16.70
C VAL A 162 -5.38 -11.28 -15.37
N TYR A 163 -4.04 -11.10 -15.37
CA TYR A 163 -3.29 -10.92 -14.13
C TYR A 163 -3.68 -9.63 -13.42
N ASP A 164 -3.77 -8.51 -14.15
CA ASP A 164 -4.13 -7.22 -13.57
C ASP A 164 -5.53 -7.26 -12.95
N ASP A 165 -6.50 -7.86 -13.63
CA ASP A 165 -7.88 -7.98 -13.14
C ASP A 165 -7.96 -8.87 -11.89
N LEU A 166 -7.17 -9.96 -11.83
CA LEU A 166 -7.07 -10.82 -10.64
C LEU A 166 -6.39 -10.09 -9.47
N ILE A 167 -5.33 -9.32 -9.73
CA ILE A 167 -4.65 -8.50 -8.73
C ILE A 167 -5.61 -7.45 -8.17
N GLU A 168 -6.32 -6.74 -9.04
CA GLU A 168 -7.31 -5.72 -8.64
C GLU A 168 -8.47 -6.34 -7.84
N ASN A 169 -8.99 -7.50 -8.28
CA ASN A 169 -10.06 -8.20 -7.57
C ASN A 169 -9.59 -8.66 -6.18
N ASN A 170 -8.39 -9.22 -6.06
CA ASN A 170 -7.83 -9.57 -4.76
C ASN A 170 -7.68 -8.35 -3.86
N GLN A 171 -7.24 -7.21 -4.40
CA GLN A 171 -7.11 -5.95 -3.63
C GLN A 171 -8.47 -5.47 -3.10
N LYS A 172 -9.52 -5.51 -3.93
CA LYS A 172 -10.90 -5.17 -3.52
C LYS A 172 -11.40 -6.13 -2.42
N GLN A 173 -11.17 -7.44 -2.58
CA GLN A 173 -11.55 -8.43 -1.58
C GLN A 173 -10.81 -8.24 -0.25
N ILE A 174 -9.50 -7.96 -0.29
CA ILE A 174 -8.71 -7.65 0.92
C ILE A 174 -9.35 -6.49 1.66
N LYS A 175 -9.61 -5.37 0.98
CA LYS A 175 -10.22 -4.19 1.60
C LYS A 175 -11.58 -4.49 2.26
N LEU A 176 -12.45 -5.23 1.57
CA LEU A 176 -13.76 -5.61 2.13
C LEU A 176 -13.64 -6.54 3.33
N LEU A 177 -12.67 -7.46 3.32
CA LEU A 177 -12.41 -8.36 4.45
C LEU A 177 -11.83 -7.58 5.65
N GLU A 178 -10.93 -6.64 5.41
CA GLU A 178 -10.38 -5.75 6.45
C GLU A 178 -11.50 -4.91 7.09
N GLU A 179 -12.38 -4.32 6.27
CA GLU A 179 -13.55 -3.58 6.76
C GLU A 179 -14.51 -4.48 7.56
N ALA A 180 -14.72 -5.73 7.12
CA ALA A 180 -15.56 -6.69 7.83
C ALA A 180 -14.98 -7.08 9.21
N ALA A 181 -13.65 -7.33 9.28
CA ALA A 181 -12.97 -7.64 10.53
C ALA A 181 -13.00 -6.47 11.51
N GLN A 182 -12.76 -5.24 11.03
CA GLN A 182 -12.85 -4.01 11.83
C GLN A 182 -14.27 -3.78 12.34
N ARG A 183 -15.27 -4.01 11.48
CA ARG A 183 -16.69 -3.89 11.88
C ARG A 183 -17.07 -4.91 12.94
N LEU A 184 -16.63 -6.18 12.79
CA LEU A 184 -16.86 -7.22 13.79
C LEU A 184 -16.29 -6.82 15.15
N TYR A 185 -15.05 -6.36 15.19
CA TYR A 185 -14.41 -5.85 16.40
C TYR A 185 -15.21 -4.69 17.00
N LYS A 186 -15.60 -3.71 16.19
CA LYS A 186 -16.38 -2.55 16.64
C LYS A 186 -17.73 -2.95 17.24
N GLU A 187 -18.48 -3.79 16.56
CA GLU A 187 -19.78 -4.28 17.03
C GLU A 187 -19.67 -4.96 18.40
N TRP A 188 -18.67 -5.83 18.57
CA TRP A 188 -18.58 -6.63 19.80
C TRP A 188 -17.96 -5.88 20.98
N PHE A 189 -16.89 -5.13 20.74
CA PHE A 189 -16.05 -4.58 21.82
C PHE A 189 -16.12 -3.06 22.00
N VAL A 190 -16.74 -2.36 21.05
CA VAL A 190 -16.98 -0.92 21.14
C VAL A 190 -18.46 -0.65 21.38
N ASP A 191 -19.32 -1.23 20.54
CA ASP A 191 -20.77 -1.07 20.61
C ASP A 191 -21.41 -2.09 21.59
N LEU A 192 -20.61 -3.01 22.14
CA LEU A 192 -20.98 -4.04 23.14
C LEU A 192 -22.10 -4.99 22.67
N ARG A 193 -22.18 -5.25 21.35
CA ARG A 193 -23.16 -6.15 20.72
C ARG A 193 -22.55 -7.52 20.42
N PHE A 194 -21.92 -8.13 21.41
CA PHE A 194 -21.36 -9.47 21.33
C PHE A 194 -22.44 -10.55 21.55
N PRO A 195 -22.21 -11.81 21.16
CA PRO A 195 -23.18 -12.90 21.43
C PRO A 195 -23.48 -13.05 22.92
N GLY A 196 -24.75 -12.94 23.28
CA GLY A 196 -25.22 -13.00 24.68
C GLY A 196 -25.30 -11.62 25.37
N HIS A 197 -25.03 -10.52 24.68
CA HIS A 197 -25.06 -9.18 25.27
C HIS A 197 -26.45 -8.79 25.82
N GLU A 198 -27.56 -9.32 25.25
CA GLU A 198 -28.92 -9.01 25.68
C GLU A 198 -29.21 -9.46 27.12
N THR A 199 -28.50 -10.47 27.59
CA THR A 199 -28.68 -11.06 28.93
C THR A 199 -27.52 -10.77 29.87
N THR A 200 -26.46 -10.12 29.39
CA THR A 200 -25.28 -9.79 30.18
C THR A 200 -25.46 -8.40 30.83
N PRO A 201 -25.48 -8.32 32.18
CA PRO A 201 -25.58 -7.03 32.87
C PRO A 201 -24.39 -6.11 32.59
N ILE A 202 -24.63 -4.82 32.62
CA ILE A 202 -23.54 -3.83 32.59
C ILE A 202 -23.23 -3.44 34.04
N VAL A 203 -22.01 -3.67 34.48
CA VAL A 203 -21.49 -3.34 35.81
C VAL A 203 -20.30 -2.40 35.65
N ASP A 204 -20.32 -1.24 36.30
CA ASP A 204 -19.29 -0.21 36.23
C ASP A 204 -18.92 0.23 34.79
N GLY A 205 -19.95 0.23 33.91
CA GLY A 205 -19.83 0.66 32.52
C GLY A 205 -19.15 -0.34 31.58
N VAL A 206 -19.04 -1.61 32.01
CA VAL A 206 -18.58 -2.73 31.18
C VAL A 206 -19.49 -3.95 31.38
N PRO A 207 -19.59 -4.89 30.42
CA PRO A 207 -20.32 -6.13 30.61
C PRO A 207 -19.79 -6.93 31.81
N GLU A 208 -20.67 -7.62 32.52
CA GLU A 208 -20.30 -8.46 33.66
C GLU A 208 -19.23 -9.48 33.26
N GLY A 209 -18.22 -9.65 34.08
CA GLY A 209 -17.08 -10.52 33.84
C GLY A 209 -15.93 -9.91 33.01
N TRP A 210 -16.17 -8.75 32.39
CA TRP A 210 -15.10 -8.03 31.68
C TRP A 210 -14.27 -7.22 32.67
N LYS A 211 -12.96 -7.06 32.37
CA LYS A 211 -12.04 -6.39 33.27
C LYS A 211 -11.28 -5.26 32.53
N LYS A 212 -11.00 -4.19 33.24
CA LYS A 212 -10.17 -3.08 32.73
C LYS A 212 -8.73 -3.26 33.22
N TYR A 213 -7.80 -3.17 32.28
CA TYR A 213 -6.35 -3.25 32.54
C TYR A 213 -5.64 -2.08 31.86
N LYS A 214 -4.50 -1.69 32.39
CA LYS A 214 -3.55 -0.91 31.60
C LYS A 214 -2.92 -1.83 30.57
N PHE A 215 -2.69 -1.31 29.37
CA PHE A 215 -2.10 -2.08 28.27
C PHE A 215 -0.76 -2.70 28.70
N SER A 216 0.10 -1.93 29.39
CA SER A 216 1.40 -2.38 29.88
C SER A 216 1.34 -3.46 30.99
N GLU A 217 0.20 -3.64 31.65
CA GLU A 217 0.04 -4.67 32.70
C GLU A 217 -0.12 -6.07 32.09
N ILE A 218 -0.69 -6.16 30.87
CA ILE A 218 -1.05 -7.43 30.23
C ILE A 218 -0.33 -7.68 28.91
N THR A 219 0.52 -6.74 28.47
CA THR A 219 1.22 -6.83 27.18
C THR A 219 2.70 -6.66 27.37
N SER A 220 3.47 -7.64 26.91
CA SER A 220 4.92 -7.54 26.81
C SER A 220 5.27 -6.62 25.63
N ILE A 221 6.04 -5.58 25.91
CA ILE A 221 6.47 -4.56 24.94
C ILE A 221 7.96 -4.77 24.69
N MET A 222 8.32 -5.22 23.51
CA MET A 222 9.69 -5.56 23.15
C MET A 222 10.20 -4.58 22.10
N SER A 223 11.41 -4.03 22.30
CA SER A 223 12.05 -3.15 21.33
C SER A 223 12.92 -3.95 20.37
N GLY A 224 13.05 -3.46 19.14
CA GLY A 224 14.03 -3.96 18.20
C GLY A 224 15.40 -3.31 18.35
N GLY A 225 16.31 -3.65 17.45
CA GLY A 225 17.65 -3.09 17.35
C GLY A 225 18.15 -3.13 15.91
N THR A 226 19.15 -2.31 15.60
CA THR A 226 19.74 -2.25 14.25
C THR A 226 21.18 -2.72 14.32
N PRO A 227 21.59 -3.69 13.47
CA PRO A 227 23.00 -4.06 13.33
C PRO A 227 23.82 -2.87 12.82
N LYS A 228 25.12 -2.88 13.03
CA LYS A 228 26.01 -1.83 12.53
C LYS A 228 25.93 -1.75 11.01
N THR A 229 25.54 -0.60 10.47
CA THR A 229 25.32 -0.39 9.03
C THR A 229 26.60 -0.39 8.20
N GLU A 230 27.76 -0.22 8.85
CA GLU A 230 29.07 -0.27 8.21
C GLU A 230 29.50 -1.70 7.88
N VAL A 231 28.91 -2.71 8.53
CA VAL A 231 29.20 -4.14 8.30
C VAL A 231 28.19 -4.69 7.31
N LYS A 232 28.59 -4.77 6.04
CA LYS A 232 27.68 -5.16 4.94
C LYS A 232 27.17 -6.58 5.08
N GLU A 233 28.00 -7.47 5.60
CA GLU A 233 27.71 -8.89 5.82
C GLU A 233 26.50 -9.10 6.75
N TYR A 234 26.20 -8.13 7.63
CA TYR A 234 25.02 -8.16 8.48
C TYR A 234 23.72 -7.98 7.69
N TYR A 235 23.80 -7.47 6.48
CA TYR A 235 22.66 -7.20 5.59
C TYR A 235 22.60 -8.14 4.38
N GLU A 236 23.46 -9.16 4.36
CA GLU A 236 23.51 -10.20 3.32
C GLU A 236 22.92 -11.52 3.85
N GLY A 237 21.62 -11.53 4.18
CA GLY A 237 20.92 -12.69 4.72
C GLY A 237 19.45 -12.72 4.32
N ASP A 238 18.73 -13.71 4.86
CA ASP A 238 17.34 -14.00 4.49
C ASP A 238 16.33 -13.69 5.60
N ILE A 239 16.78 -13.11 6.74
CA ILE A 239 15.89 -12.73 7.83
C ILE A 239 15.23 -11.39 7.50
N PRO A 240 13.91 -11.33 7.27
CA PRO A 240 13.23 -10.07 7.05
C PRO A 240 13.41 -9.12 8.23
N PHE A 241 13.77 -7.86 7.93
CA PHE A 241 14.10 -6.85 8.94
C PHE A 241 13.14 -5.66 8.85
N TYR A 242 12.08 -5.71 9.67
CA TYR A 242 11.01 -4.72 9.65
C TYR A 242 11.46 -3.34 10.15
N THR A 243 11.12 -2.33 9.36
CA THR A 243 11.36 -0.91 9.64
C THR A 243 10.09 -0.09 9.38
N PRO A 244 9.98 1.16 9.85
CA PRO A 244 8.83 2.00 9.51
C PRO A 244 8.60 2.22 8.01
N LYS A 245 9.60 1.97 7.15
CA LYS A 245 9.47 2.06 5.69
C LYS A 245 8.65 0.91 5.09
N ASP A 246 8.60 -0.22 5.79
CA ASP A 246 7.87 -1.41 5.37
C ASP A 246 6.37 -1.33 5.70
N SER A 247 5.97 -0.29 6.46
CA SER A 247 4.59 -0.08 6.88
C SER A 247 3.77 0.57 5.76
N ASP A 248 3.05 -0.22 5.01
CA ASP A 248 2.13 0.22 3.94
C ASP A 248 0.66 0.38 4.41
N GLY A 249 0.36 0.03 5.67
CA GLY A 249 -0.97 0.04 6.26
C GLY A 249 -1.75 -1.28 6.11
N SER A 250 -1.16 -2.30 5.52
CA SER A 250 -1.73 -3.64 5.44
C SER A 250 -1.80 -4.32 6.80
N PHE A 251 -2.79 -5.19 7.03
CA PHE A 251 -2.92 -5.95 8.28
C PHE A 251 -1.77 -6.93 8.51
N PHE A 252 -1.17 -7.43 7.43
CA PHE A 252 -0.08 -8.40 7.51
C PHE A 252 1.16 -7.95 6.74
N THR A 253 2.33 -8.25 7.27
CA THR A 253 3.62 -8.11 6.59
C THR A 253 4.21 -9.49 6.32
N PHE A 254 4.50 -9.78 5.05
CA PHE A 254 5.07 -11.06 4.61
C PHE A 254 6.56 -10.97 4.33
N ASP A 255 7.04 -9.79 3.98
CA ASP A 255 8.43 -9.54 3.63
C ASP A 255 8.78 -8.07 3.86
N THR A 256 10.06 -7.73 3.81
CA THR A 256 10.60 -6.40 4.07
C THR A 256 11.60 -5.97 3.00
N ILE A 257 11.79 -4.67 2.86
CA ILE A 257 12.76 -4.10 1.90
C ILE A 257 14.19 -4.52 2.25
N THR A 258 14.48 -4.66 3.55
CA THR A 258 15.82 -4.98 4.05
C THR A 258 15.78 -6.35 4.73
N HIS A 259 16.80 -7.16 4.48
CA HIS A 259 17.05 -8.43 5.18
C HIS A 259 18.34 -8.33 5.96
N ILE A 260 18.47 -9.16 6.99
CA ILE A 260 19.71 -9.29 7.78
C ILE A 260 20.14 -10.77 7.87
N SER A 261 21.41 -10.98 8.11
CA SER A 261 21.97 -12.31 8.38
C SER A 261 21.74 -12.73 9.83
N GLU A 262 21.93 -14.01 10.14
CA GLU A 262 21.93 -14.52 11.52
C GLU A 262 23.01 -13.81 12.36
N ASP A 263 24.16 -13.54 11.75
CA ASP A 263 25.24 -12.81 12.39
C ASP A 263 24.85 -11.34 12.69
N GLY A 264 24.16 -10.70 11.74
CA GLY A 264 23.56 -9.37 11.95
C GLY A 264 22.55 -9.36 13.08
N LEU A 265 21.68 -10.37 13.17
CA LEU A 265 20.73 -10.51 14.28
C LEU A 265 21.43 -10.71 15.62
N ALA A 266 22.48 -11.54 15.66
CA ALA A 266 23.26 -11.79 16.89
C ALA A 266 24.03 -10.55 17.38
N HIS A 267 24.32 -9.60 16.49
CA HIS A 267 25.06 -8.36 16.82
C HIS A 267 24.16 -7.12 16.98
N CYS A 268 22.87 -7.31 17.22
CA CYS A 268 21.95 -6.20 17.54
C CYS A 268 21.01 -6.57 18.71
N ASN A 269 20.28 -5.58 19.20
CA ASN A 269 19.30 -5.80 20.27
C ASN A 269 17.92 -6.27 19.77
N SER A 270 17.81 -6.70 18.51
CA SER A 270 16.58 -7.29 17.99
C SER A 270 16.48 -8.76 18.35
N GLN A 271 15.29 -9.29 18.20
CA GLN A 271 14.99 -10.72 18.33
C GLN A 271 14.34 -11.20 17.02
N TYR A 272 14.29 -12.52 16.87
CA TYR A 272 13.50 -13.13 15.81
C TYR A 272 12.08 -13.35 16.32
N PHE A 273 11.20 -12.40 16.01
CA PHE A 273 9.80 -12.41 16.45
C PHE A 273 8.99 -13.41 15.63
N PRO A 274 8.17 -14.27 16.24
CA PRO A 274 7.40 -15.29 15.54
C PRO A 274 6.24 -14.69 14.73
N GLU A 275 5.70 -15.49 13.80
CA GLU A 275 4.44 -15.20 13.14
C GLU A 275 3.34 -14.91 14.18
N GLY A 276 2.41 -14.00 13.84
CA GLY A 276 1.33 -13.58 14.73
C GLY A 276 1.72 -12.45 15.69
N THR A 277 3.02 -12.07 15.75
CA THR A 277 3.44 -10.92 16.56
C THR A 277 2.87 -9.62 16.00
N VAL A 278 2.25 -8.80 16.86
CA VAL A 278 1.75 -7.48 16.50
C VAL A 278 2.90 -6.47 16.58
N ILE A 279 3.13 -5.72 15.52
CA ILE A 279 4.14 -4.66 15.46
C ILE A 279 3.45 -3.29 15.42
N ILE A 280 4.05 -2.32 16.10
CA ILE A 280 3.68 -0.89 15.96
C ILE A 280 4.92 -0.05 15.69
N THR A 281 4.80 0.88 14.74
CA THR A 281 5.86 1.86 14.46
C THR A 281 5.83 2.97 15.49
N ALA A 282 6.98 3.21 16.13
CA ALA A 282 7.15 4.17 17.21
C ALA A 282 7.74 5.51 16.76
N ARG A 283 8.43 5.53 15.61
CA ARG A 283 9.07 6.71 15.01
C ARG A 283 8.94 6.66 13.48
N GLY A 284 9.05 7.80 12.84
CA GLY A 284 8.84 7.92 11.38
C GLY A 284 7.34 7.97 11.06
N THR A 285 6.77 6.89 10.56
CA THR A 285 5.31 6.74 10.35
C THR A 285 4.64 6.26 11.64
N VAL A 286 4.56 7.12 12.66
CA VAL A 286 4.13 6.76 14.01
C VAL A 286 2.73 6.17 14.08
N GLY A 287 2.57 5.05 14.81
CA GLY A 287 1.29 4.43 15.10
C GLY A 287 0.68 3.67 13.94
N LYS A 288 1.51 3.18 13.02
CA LYS A 288 1.11 2.15 12.06
C LYS A 288 1.33 0.77 12.69
N THR A 289 0.37 -0.11 12.51
CA THR A 289 0.39 -1.47 13.06
C THR A 289 0.32 -2.51 11.95
N THR A 290 0.90 -3.66 12.21
CA THR A 290 0.81 -4.85 11.36
C THR A 290 0.96 -6.11 12.20
N ILE A 291 0.55 -7.24 11.67
CA ILE A 291 0.79 -8.58 12.22
C ILE A 291 1.84 -9.26 11.33
N LEU A 292 2.85 -9.83 11.92
CA LEU A 292 3.84 -10.59 11.18
C LEU A 292 3.22 -11.86 10.60
N ALA A 293 3.27 -12.01 9.28
CA ALA A 293 2.78 -13.20 8.59
C ALA A 293 3.85 -14.30 8.43
N VAL A 294 5.10 -13.95 8.72
CA VAL A 294 6.27 -14.84 8.85
C VAL A 294 7.16 -14.31 9.96
N PRO A 295 8.04 -15.13 10.54
CA PRO A 295 8.98 -14.63 11.55
C PRO A 295 9.91 -13.55 10.98
N MET A 296 10.16 -12.48 11.77
CA MET A 296 10.98 -11.32 11.36
C MET A 296 11.76 -10.74 12.52
N ALA A 297 12.85 -10.06 12.20
CA ALA A 297 13.49 -9.11 13.11
C ALA A 297 12.95 -7.68 12.86
N MET A 298 13.26 -6.72 13.73
CA MET A 298 12.86 -5.33 13.54
C MET A 298 13.86 -4.33 14.10
N ASN A 299 13.81 -3.10 13.61
CA ASN A 299 14.66 -2.03 14.11
C ASN A 299 14.11 -1.39 15.40
N GLN A 300 14.93 -0.52 16.03
CA GLN A 300 14.59 0.19 17.28
C GLN A 300 13.47 1.25 17.13
N SER A 301 12.97 1.49 15.93
CA SER A 301 11.86 2.43 15.69
C SER A 301 10.49 1.74 15.74
N CYS A 302 10.47 0.46 16.09
CA CYS A 302 9.28 -0.36 16.20
C CYS A 302 9.23 -1.05 17.57
N TYR A 303 8.02 -1.39 18.01
CA TYR A 303 7.77 -2.29 19.14
C TYR A 303 7.02 -3.51 18.68
N ALA A 304 7.45 -4.68 19.15
CA ALA A 304 6.70 -5.91 19.08
C ALA A 304 5.87 -6.07 20.37
N LEU A 305 4.64 -6.46 20.19
CA LEU A 305 3.65 -6.56 21.25
C LEU A 305 3.13 -7.99 21.33
N LYS A 306 3.15 -8.57 22.52
CA LYS A 306 2.62 -9.89 22.81
C LYS A 306 1.79 -9.83 24.10
N CYS A 307 0.59 -10.37 24.04
CA CYS A 307 -0.27 -10.48 25.21
C CYS A 307 -0.56 -11.98 25.47
N ASP A 308 0.17 -12.57 26.41
CA ASP A 308 0.03 -13.99 26.71
C ASP A 308 -1.29 -14.31 27.41
N GLU A 309 -1.87 -13.36 28.18
CA GLU A 309 -3.14 -13.55 28.88
C GLU A 309 -4.36 -13.52 27.95
N LEU A 310 -4.29 -12.74 26.87
CA LEU A 310 -5.40 -12.67 25.92
C LEU A 310 -5.42 -13.84 24.93
N ASN A 311 -4.28 -14.41 24.62
CA ASN A 311 -4.06 -15.44 23.61
C ASN A 311 -4.81 -15.18 22.29
N SER A 312 -5.06 -13.88 21.98
CA SER A 312 -5.77 -13.38 20.82
C SER A 312 -4.99 -12.24 20.17
N PRO A 313 -4.11 -12.52 19.19
CA PRO A 313 -3.36 -11.49 18.50
C PRO A 313 -4.29 -10.53 17.72
N TYR A 314 -5.41 -11.03 17.23
CA TYR A 314 -6.37 -10.22 16.49
C TYR A 314 -7.11 -9.23 17.39
N TYR A 315 -7.55 -9.66 18.58
CA TYR A 315 -8.12 -8.74 19.55
C TYR A 315 -7.12 -7.66 19.96
N LEU A 316 -5.87 -8.05 20.26
CA LEU A 316 -4.78 -7.13 20.57
C LEU A 316 -4.55 -6.13 19.44
N PHE A 317 -4.49 -6.60 18.18
CA PHE A 317 -4.27 -5.76 17.00
C PHE A 317 -5.38 -4.71 16.82
N PHE A 318 -6.64 -5.11 16.87
CA PHE A 318 -7.77 -4.18 16.70
C PHE A 318 -7.91 -3.22 17.89
N SER A 319 -7.68 -3.70 19.12
CA SER A 319 -7.71 -2.86 20.33
C SER A 319 -6.63 -1.78 20.26
N LEU A 320 -5.42 -2.16 19.87
CA LEU A 320 -4.31 -1.24 19.72
C LEU A 320 -4.61 -0.16 18.65
N ASN A 321 -5.13 -0.55 17.50
CA ASN A 321 -5.49 0.40 16.43
C ASN A 321 -6.49 1.44 16.90
N LYS A 322 -7.55 1.01 17.59
CA LYS A 322 -8.57 1.91 18.17
C LYS A 322 -7.94 2.93 19.14
N GLU A 323 -7.08 2.47 20.04
CA GLU A 323 -6.49 3.33 21.06
C GLU A 323 -5.42 4.27 20.47
N VAL A 324 -4.64 3.82 19.50
CA VAL A 324 -3.68 4.67 18.78
C VAL A 324 -4.38 5.79 18.01
N ASP A 325 -5.51 5.52 17.38
CA ASP A 325 -6.29 6.54 16.68
C ASP A 325 -6.92 7.54 17.66
N ALA A 326 -7.35 7.08 18.84
CA ALA A 326 -7.81 7.96 19.92
C ALA A 326 -6.66 8.87 20.42
N LEU A 327 -5.46 8.33 20.61
CA LEU A 327 -4.28 9.11 21.01
C LEU A 327 -3.90 10.17 19.96
N LYS A 328 -3.92 9.82 18.67
CA LYS A 328 -3.70 10.77 17.58
C LYS A 328 -4.72 11.91 17.58
N THR A 329 -5.98 11.58 17.83
CA THR A 329 -7.08 12.55 17.87
C THR A 329 -6.97 13.50 19.08
N MET A 330 -6.59 12.99 20.26
CA MET A 330 -6.40 13.78 21.48
C MET A 330 -5.22 14.76 21.37
N ALA A 331 -4.22 14.45 20.54
CA ALA A 331 -3.06 15.31 20.33
C ALA A 331 -3.37 16.66 19.66
N ASN A 332 -4.65 16.94 19.29
CA ASN A 332 -5.20 18.23 18.83
C ASN A 332 -4.16 19.15 18.13
N GLY A 333 -3.66 18.75 16.96
CA GLY A 333 -2.74 19.59 16.17
C GLY A 333 -1.30 19.62 16.65
N GLY A 334 -0.97 18.97 17.77
CA GLY A 334 0.39 18.64 18.15
C GLY A 334 0.82 17.37 17.42
N VAL A 335 1.98 17.41 16.77
CA VAL A 335 2.48 16.23 16.04
C VAL A 335 2.77 15.12 17.05
N PHE A 336 2.00 14.00 16.95
CA PHE A 336 2.26 12.77 17.72
C PHE A 336 3.53 12.13 17.14
N ASN A 337 4.69 12.62 17.58
CA ASN A 337 5.96 12.39 16.90
C ASN A 337 6.65 11.10 17.31
N THR A 338 6.28 10.50 18.44
CA THR A 338 6.96 9.29 18.96
C THR A 338 6.08 8.54 19.93
N ILE A 339 6.06 7.22 19.83
CA ILE A 339 5.54 6.31 20.86
C ILE A 339 6.73 5.85 21.69
N ILE A 340 6.63 5.97 23.00
CA ILE A 340 7.58 5.41 23.96
C ILE A 340 6.86 4.39 24.84
N VAL A 341 7.61 3.53 25.55
CA VAL A 341 7.00 2.52 26.41
C VAL A 341 5.98 3.12 27.39
N LYS A 342 6.29 4.30 27.96
CA LYS A 342 5.36 5.01 28.87
C LYS A 342 4.04 5.44 28.19
N THR A 343 3.99 5.56 26.86
CA THR A 343 2.74 5.85 26.14
C THR A 343 1.73 4.72 26.32
N PHE A 344 2.18 3.47 26.39
CA PHE A 344 1.31 2.33 26.59
C PHE A 344 0.68 2.29 28.01
N ASP A 345 1.28 2.95 29.01
CA ASP A 345 0.70 3.08 30.36
C ASP A 345 -0.57 3.95 30.37
N SER A 346 -0.75 4.80 29.35
CA SER A 346 -1.94 5.63 29.19
C SER A 346 -3.08 4.93 28.44
N ILE A 347 -2.83 3.76 27.86
CA ILE A 347 -3.83 2.97 27.15
C ILE A 347 -4.53 2.04 28.14
N ASN A 348 -5.87 2.11 28.17
CA ASN A 348 -6.68 1.19 28.96
C ASN A 348 -7.39 0.21 28.01
N LEU A 349 -7.25 -1.08 28.30
CA LEU A 349 -7.98 -2.14 27.59
C LEU A 349 -9.09 -2.69 28.46
N THR A 350 -10.27 -2.89 27.85
CA THR A 350 -11.36 -3.63 28.46
C THR A 350 -11.30 -5.06 27.92
N VAL A 351 -10.84 -5.98 28.74
CA VAL A 351 -10.62 -7.39 28.36
C VAL A 351 -11.92 -8.18 28.59
N PRO A 352 -12.49 -8.78 27.52
CA PRO A 352 -13.69 -9.61 27.60
C PRO A 352 -13.43 -10.92 28.36
N THR A 353 -14.49 -11.68 28.61
CA THR A 353 -14.34 -13.06 29.12
C THR A 353 -13.69 -13.94 28.04
N GLN A 354 -13.02 -15.01 28.48
CA GLN A 354 -12.35 -15.95 27.56
C GLN A 354 -13.32 -16.61 26.58
N GLU A 355 -14.58 -16.82 26.99
CA GLU A 355 -15.63 -17.38 26.14
C GLU A 355 -15.93 -16.44 24.97
N VAL A 356 -16.12 -15.15 25.24
CA VAL A 356 -16.39 -14.13 24.19
C VAL A 356 -15.18 -14.01 23.25
N LEU A 357 -13.95 -13.97 23.80
CA LEU A 357 -12.73 -13.93 23.00
C LEU A 357 -12.59 -15.16 22.09
N SER A 358 -12.86 -16.37 22.61
CA SER A 358 -12.77 -17.60 21.83
C SER A 358 -13.75 -17.62 20.66
N VAL A 359 -14.98 -17.15 20.87
CA VAL A 359 -15.97 -17.04 19.80
C VAL A 359 -15.56 -15.98 18.78
N PHE A 360 -15.06 -14.83 19.24
CA PHE A 360 -14.53 -13.79 18.34
C PHE A 360 -13.38 -14.32 17.48
N ASP A 361 -12.40 -14.98 18.10
CA ASP A 361 -11.24 -15.53 17.39
C ASP A 361 -11.65 -16.61 16.38
N ALA A 362 -12.62 -17.45 16.70
CA ALA A 362 -13.13 -18.44 15.74
C ALA A 362 -13.70 -17.77 14.46
N VAL A 363 -14.40 -16.66 14.61
CA VAL A 363 -14.99 -15.92 13.48
C VAL A 363 -13.92 -15.10 12.75
N VAL A 364 -13.16 -14.27 13.48
CA VAL A 364 -12.21 -13.33 12.88
C VAL A 364 -11.04 -14.05 12.21
N SER A 365 -10.57 -15.20 12.76
CA SER A 365 -9.48 -15.97 12.17
C SER A 365 -9.78 -16.40 10.73
N SER A 366 -11.02 -16.79 10.45
CA SER A 366 -11.41 -17.13 9.07
C SER A 366 -11.27 -15.95 8.11
N ILE A 367 -11.63 -14.74 8.55
CA ILE A 367 -11.48 -13.50 7.75
C ILE A 367 -9.99 -13.18 7.57
N MET A 368 -9.21 -13.24 8.63
CA MET A 368 -7.78 -12.91 8.63
C MET A 368 -6.98 -13.88 7.76
N GLU A 369 -7.29 -15.19 7.78
CA GLU A 369 -6.66 -16.16 6.88
C GLU A 369 -7.03 -15.95 5.40
N GLN A 370 -8.25 -15.50 5.12
CA GLN A 370 -8.62 -15.11 3.76
C GLN A 370 -7.81 -13.86 3.32
N ILE A 371 -7.63 -12.86 4.18
CA ILE A 371 -6.79 -11.69 3.89
C ILE A 371 -5.36 -12.13 3.56
N LYS A 372 -4.73 -12.98 4.42
CA LYS A 372 -3.39 -13.52 4.16
C LYS A 372 -3.30 -14.22 2.81
N THR A 373 -4.28 -15.09 2.51
CA THR A 373 -4.33 -15.84 1.26
C THR A 373 -4.42 -14.91 0.05
N LYS A 374 -5.30 -13.90 0.11
CA LYS A 374 -5.46 -12.92 -0.97
C LYS A 374 -4.23 -12.04 -1.16
N MET A 375 -3.55 -11.66 -0.08
CA MET A 375 -2.30 -10.91 -0.16
C MET A 375 -1.20 -11.74 -0.85
N ARG A 376 -1.02 -13.01 -0.47
CA ARG A 376 -0.07 -13.92 -1.16
C ARG A 376 -0.42 -14.11 -2.63
N GLN A 377 -1.69 -14.35 -2.94
CA GLN A 377 -2.14 -14.48 -4.34
C GLN A 377 -1.81 -13.21 -5.15
N LYS A 378 -2.08 -12.02 -4.59
CA LYS A 378 -1.76 -10.74 -5.23
C LYS A 378 -0.27 -10.63 -5.55
N THR A 379 0.60 -10.97 -4.60
CA THR A 379 2.06 -10.95 -4.78
C THR A 379 2.50 -11.91 -5.90
N HIS A 380 2.08 -13.17 -5.84
CA HIS A 380 2.44 -14.16 -6.86
C HIS A 380 1.91 -13.83 -8.26
N LEU A 381 0.71 -13.25 -8.36
CA LEU A 381 0.16 -12.78 -9.64
C LEU A 381 0.99 -11.64 -10.22
N ALA A 382 1.40 -10.68 -9.38
CA ALA A 382 2.27 -9.59 -9.79
C ALA A 382 3.64 -10.10 -10.27
N GLU A 383 4.27 -10.98 -9.51
CA GLU A 383 5.55 -11.63 -9.91
C GLU A 383 5.42 -12.41 -11.23
N ALA A 384 4.35 -13.17 -11.40
CA ALA A 384 4.12 -13.94 -12.63
C ALA A 384 3.94 -13.00 -13.83
N ARG A 385 3.12 -11.95 -13.70
CA ARG A 385 2.94 -10.91 -14.72
C ARG A 385 4.27 -10.26 -15.08
N ASP A 386 5.04 -9.83 -14.08
CA ASP A 386 6.29 -9.08 -14.27
C ASP A 386 7.38 -9.93 -14.92
N ARG A 387 7.35 -11.26 -14.72
CA ARG A 387 8.22 -12.23 -15.44
C ARG A 387 7.78 -12.47 -16.87
N LEU A 388 6.48 -12.44 -17.15
CA LEU A 388 5.93 -12.63 -18.50
C LEU A 388 6.05 -11.37 -19.36
N LEU A 389 5.86 -10.20 -18.76
CA LEU A 389 5.82 -8.91 -19.45
C LEU A 389 6.99 -8.69 -20.43
N PRO A 390 8.28 -8.77 -20.04
CA PRO A 390 9.39 -8.53 -20.96
C PRO A 390 9.42 -9.54 -22.10
N LYS A 391 9.07 -10.80 -21.85
CA LYS A 391 9.08 -11.87 -22.84
C LYS A 391 7.98 -11.74 -23.90
N LEU A 392 6.81 -11.31 -23.44
CA LEU A 392 5.68 -11.03 -24.34
C LEU A 392 5.91 -9.74 -25.13
N MET A 393 6.42 -8.68 -24.48
CA MET A 393 6.71 -7.41 -25.15
C MET A 393 7.84 -7.51 -26.19
N SER A 394 8.80 -8.44 -26.01
CA SER A 394 9.88 -8.67 -26.95
C SER A 394 9.54 -9.68 -28.07
N GLY A 395 8.42 -10.42 -27.95
CA GLY A 395 8.09 -11.52 -28.85
C GLY A 395 8.98 -12.77 -28.64
N GLU A 396 9.63 -12.90 -27.47
CA GLU A 396 10.37 -14.12 -27.10
C GLU A 396 9.41 -15.30 -26.89
N ILE A 397 8.22 -15.01 -26.37
CA ILE A 397 7.12 -15.98 -26.23
C ILE A 397 6.02 -15.59 -27.21
N GLU A 398 5.61 -16.55 -28.05
CA GLU A 398 4.45 -16.42 -28.92
C GLU A 398 3.15 -16.71 -28.14
N VAL A 399 2.08 -15.92 -28.41
CA VAL A 399 0.75 -16.06 -27.83
C VAL A 399 -0.32 -16.30 -28.89
#